data_5c1da707950da18ed54c338d47571cd8
#
_entry.id   5c1da707950da18ed54c338d47571cd8
#
_cell.length_a   1.000
_cell.length_b   1.000
_cell.length_c   1.000
_cell.angle_alpha   90.00
_cell.angle_beta   90.00
_cell.angle_gamma   90.00
#
_symmetry.space_group_name_H-M   'P 1'
#
loop_
_entity.id
_entity.type
_entity.pdbx_description
1 polymer ?
#
loop_
_entity_poly.entity_id
_entity_poly.type
_entity_poly.pdbx_seq_one_letter_code
_entity_poly.pdbx_strand_id
1 'polypeptide(L)' 'LLYRNPGKVIIVAREKDGSLRMSLRSDSVPIDVILEKALRSVRGYGGGHSHAVGANVQVEDFPTFLDIFEKELSSE' A
#
# COMPACT_ATOMS: atom_id res chain seq x y z
N LEU A 1 -3.77 -10.27 6.91
CA LEU A 1 -3.03 -9.22 7.60
C LEU A 1 -3.78 -7.90 7.53
N LEU A 2 -3.90 -7.25 8.65
CA LEU A 2 -4.52 -5.93 8.75
C LEU A 2 -3.50 -4.93 9.26
N TYR A 3 -3.32 -3.85 8.53
CA TYR A 3 -2.48 -2.74 8.95
C TYR A 3 -3.33 -1.48 9.03
N ARG A 4 -3.18 -0.75 10.11
CA ARG A 4 -3.93 0.50 10.31
C ARG A 4 -3.01 1.61 10.80
N ASN A 5 -2.97 2.69 10.04
CA ASN A 5 -2.31 3.91 10.48
C ASN A 5 -3.40 4.77 11.13
N PRO A 6 -3.27 5.09 12.44
CA PRO A 6 -4.34 5.81 13.14
C PRO A 6 -4.82 7.06 12.41
N GLY A 7 -6.12 7.10 12.13
CA GLY A 7 -6.77 8.25 11.53
C GLY A 7 -6.52 8.46 10.05
N LYS A 8 -5.80 7.57 9.38
CA LYS A 8 -5.43 7.82 7.99
C LYS A 8 -5.67 6.66 7.03
N VAL A 9 -4.93 5.57 7.17
CA VAL A 9 -4.94 4.51 6.16
C VAL A 9 -5.22 3.15 6.78
N ILE A 10 -6.03 2.36 6.09
CA ILE A 10 -6.28 0.96 6.44
C ILE A 10 -5.81 0.11 5.27
N ILE A 11 -4.98 -0.88 5.56
CA ILE A 11 -4.51 -1.85 4.58
C ILE A 11 -4.94 -3.23 5.03
N VAL A 12 -5.67 -3.93 4.17
CA VAL A 12 -6.01 -5.34 4.36
C VAL A 12 -5.23 -6.12 3.32
N ALA A 13 -4.42 -7.06 3.77
CA ALA A 13 -3.57 -7.83 2.88
C ALA A 13 -3.78 -9.32 3.06
N ARG A 14 -3.71 -10.05 1.96
CA ARG A 14 -3.84 -11.50 1.95
C ARG A 14 -2.78 -12.11 1.03
N GLU A 15 -2.08 -13.11 1.54
CA GLU A 15 -1.06 -13.80 0.75
C GLU A 15 -1.69 -14.86 -0.14
N LYS A 16 -1.22 -14.91 -1.38
CA LYS A 16 -1.61 -15.95 -2.33
C LYS A 16 -0.46 -16.17 -3.31
N ASP A 17 0.05 -17.40 -3.37
CA ASP A 17 1.08 -17.80 -4.35
C ASP A 17 2.31 -16.90 -4.35
N GLY A 18 2.79 -16.56 -3.15
CA GLY A 18 4.00 -15.75 -3.01
C GLY A 18 3.81 -14.25 -3.19
N SER A 19 2.57 -13.81 -3.32
CA SER A 19 2.24 -12.39 -3.44
C SER A 19 1.27 -11.98 -2.35
N LEU A 20 1.30 -10.70 -2.01
CA LEU A 20 0.30 -10.11 -1.12
C LEU A 20 -0.66 -9.27 -1.94
N ARG A 21 -1.93 -9.62 -1.89
CA ARG A 21 -3.00 -8.80 -2.46
C ARG A 21 -3.51 -7.87 -1.38
N MET A 22 -3.57 -6.59 -1.70
CA MET A 22 -3.91 -5.57 -0.73
C MET A 22 -5.08 -4.72 -1.19
N SER A 23 -5.92 -4.33 -0.21
CA SER A 23 -6.89 -3.27 -0.38
C SER A 23 -6.48 -2.16 0.57
N LEU A 24 -6.35 -0.95 0.05
CA LEU A 24 -5.92 0.19 0.83
C LEU A 24 -7.01 1.27 0.75
N ARG A 25 -7.34 1.84 1.90
CA ARG A 25 -8.36 2.89 1.98
C ARG A 25 -7.91 4.00 2.90
N SER A 26 -8.33 5.22 2.56
CA SER A 26 -8.05 6.39 3.38
C SER A 26 -9.20 7.38 3.26
N ASP A 27 -9.52 8.05 4.36
CA ASP A 27 -10.56 9.08 4.35
C ASP A 27 -10.02 10.47 4.04
N SER A 28 -8.73 10.68 4.22
CA SER A 28 -8.17 12.03 4.16
C SER A 28 -6.91 12.18 3.31
N VAL A 29 -6.28 11.09 2.92
CA VAL A 29 -5.00 11.14 2.20
C VAL A 29 -5.15 10.54 0.81
N PRO A 30 -4.62 11.19 -0.24
CA PRO A 30 -4.67 10.62 -1.59
C PRO A 30 -3.63 9.49 -1.72
N ILE A 31 -4.08 8.28 -1.44
CA ILE A 31 -3.19 7.11 -1.38
C ILE A 31 -2.78 6.57 -2.75
N ASP A 32 -3.44 6.96 -3.81
CA ASP A 32 -3.06 6.54 -5.16
C ASP A 32 -1.66 7.03 -5.54
N VAL A 33 -1.33 8.27 -5.19
CA VAL A 33 -0.01 8.84 -5.44
C VAL A 33 1.04 8.18 -4.57
N ILE A 34 0.71 7.97 -3.29
CA ILE A 34 1.62 7.32 -2.35
C ILE A 34 1.90 5.89 -2.79
N LEU A 35 0.87 5.18 -3.23
CA LEU A 35 1.00 3.81 -3.72
C LEU A 35 1.93 3.76 -4.93
N GLU A 36 1.76 4.68 -5.88
CA GLU A 36 2.59 4.73 -7.07
C GLU A 36 4.07 4.86 -6.71
N LYS A 37 4.36 5.75 -5.77
CA LYS A 37 5.75 5.95 -5.31
C LYS A 37 6.31 4.70 -4.65
N ALA A 38 5.51 4.05 -3.81
CA ALA A 38 5.96 2.84 -3.11
C ALA A 38 6.21 1.69 -4.08
N LEU A 39 5.42 1.60 -5.15
CA LEU A 39 5.56 0.51 -6.12
C LEU A 39 6.78 0.64 -7.01
N ARG A 40 7.42 1.81 -7.06
CA ARG A 40 8.60 2.01 -7.92
C ARG A 40 9.80 1.18 -7.52
N SER A 41 9.89 0.79 -6.26
CA SER A 41 11.07 0.11 -5.72
C SER A 41 10.82 -1.36 -5.38
N VAL A 42 9.66 -1.89 -5.73
CA VAL A 42 9.30 -3.27 -5.40
C VAL A 42 8.70 -3.96 -6.62
N ARG A 43 8.65 -5.29 -6.54
CA ARG A 43 8.02 -6.09 -7.60
C ARG A 43 6.53 -6.19 -7.29
N GLY A 44 5.75 -5.43 -8.03
CA GLY A 44 4.32 -5.41 -7.83
C GLY A 44 3.63 -4.41 -8.72
N TYR A 45 2.32 -4.33 -8.57
CA TYR A 45 1.51 -3.40 -9.35
C TYR A 45 0.25 -3.05 -8.56
N GLY A 46 -0.38 -1.98 -8.97
CA GLY A 46 -1.64 -1.59 -8.34
C GLY A 46 -2.14 -0.26 -8.87
N GLY A 47 -3.30 0.15 -8.36
CA GLY A 47 -3.91 1.41 -8.74
C GLY A 47 -5.34 1.49 -8.24
N GLY A 48 -6.02 2.56 -8.58
CA GLY A 48 -7.40 2.78 -8.19
C GLY A 48 -7.72 4.27 -8.14
N HIS A 49 -8.58 4.61 -7.21
CA HIS A 49 -9.00 6.00 -6.99
C HIS A 49 -8.19 6.63 -5.86
N SER A 50 -8.31 7.94 -5.68
CA SER A 50 -7.47 8.65 -4.72
C SER A 50 -7.61 8.16 -3.27
N HIS A 51 -8.76 7.62 -2.89
CA HIS A 51 -8.98 7.16 -1.51
C HIS A 51 -9.22 5.66 -1.38
N ALA A 52 -9.15 4.92 -2.48
CA ALA A 52 -9.36 3.47 -2.47
C ALA A 52 -8.55 2.84 -3.60
N VAL A 53 -7.55 2.06 -3.24
CA VAL A 53 -6.67 1.42 -4.22
C VAL A 53 -6.49 -0.05 -3.90
N GLY A 54 -6.09 -0.81 -4.93
CA GLY A 54 -5.69 -2.19 -4.77
C GLY A 54 -4.25 -2.36 -5.23
N ALA A 55 -3.55 -3.31 -4.65
CA ALA A 55 -2.17 -3.58 -5.03
C ALA A 55 -1.84 -5.05 -4.87
N ASN A 56 -0.80 -5.47 -5.58
CA ASN A 56 -0.26 -6.82 -5.49
C ASN A 56 1.26 -6.68 -5.44
N VAL A 57 1.88 -7.19 -4.39
CA VAL A 57 3.32 -7.05 -4.16
C VAL A 57 3.90 -8.41 -3.77
N GLN A 58 5.10 -8.72 -4.26
CA GLN A 58 5.78 -9.94 -3.86
C GLN A 58 5.98 -9.95 -2.35
N VAL A 59 5.76 -11.12 -1.73
CA VAL A 59 5.86 -11.25 -0.27
C VAL A 59 7.21 -10.76 0.25
N GLU A 60 8.30 -11.09 -0.44
CA GLU A 60 9.64 -10.71 -0.02
C GLU A 60 9.85 -9.20 -0.04
N ASP A 61 9.10 -8.50 -0.88
CA ASP A 61 9.25 -7.05 -1.04
C ASP A 61 8.29 -6.25 -0.17
N PHE A 62 7.39 -6.92 0.53
CA PHE A 62 6.37 -6.24 1.34
C PHE A 62 6.97 -5.34 2.43
N PRO A 63 7.99 -5.77 3.19
CA PRO A 63 8.59 -4.89 4.20
C PRO A 63 9.14 -3.61 3.58
N THR A 64 9.79 -3.71 2.43
CA THR A 64 10.31 -2.54 1.71
C THR A 64 9.17 -1.64 1.23
N PHE A 65 8.14 -2.26 0.66
CA PHE A 65 6.95 -1.53 0.22
C PHE A 65 6.32 -0.75 1.38
N LEU A 66 6.12 -1.41 2.50
CA LEU A 66 5.49 -0.80 3.66
C LEU A 66 6.32 0.36 4.21
N ASP A 67 7.64 0.18 4.26
CA ASP A 67 8.54 1.22 4.74
C ASP A 67 8.46 2.48 3.87
N ILE A 68 8.49 2.31 2.55
CA ILE A 68 8.39 3.43 1.62
C ILE A 68 7.01 4.07 1.74
N PHE A 69 5.96 3.24 1.80
CA PHE A 69 4.59 3.73 1.92
C PHE A 69 4.42 4.61 3.16
N GLU A 70 4.94 4.16 4.29
CA GLU A 70 4.86 4.91 5.54
C GLU A 70 5.64 6.22 5.48
N LYS A 71 6.81 6.21 4.85
CA LYS A 71 7.60 7.43 4.70
C LYS A 71 6.90 8.46 3.83
N GLU A 72 6.32 8.02 2.73
CA GLU A 72 5.57 8.92 1.86
C GLU A 72 4.32 9.44 2.55
N LEU A 73 3.67 8.59 3.33
CA LEU A 73 2.50 8.97 4.09
C LEU A 73 2.82 10.05 5.12
N SER A 74 3.98 9.94 5.76
CA SER A 74 4.44 10.92 6.75
C SER A 74 4.78 12.26 6.13
N SER A 75 5.04 12.29 4.83
CA SER A 75 5.36 13.53 4.10
C SER A 75 4.13 14.30 3.68
N GLU A 76 2.95 13.71 3.81
CA GLU A 76 1.68 14.39 3.51
C GLU A 76 1.18 15.25 4.69
#